data_9375bb243be3c76813073031e4abadb2
#
_entry.id   9375bb243be3c76813073031e4abadb2
#
_cell.length_a   1.000
_cell.length_b   1.000
_cell.length_c   1.000
_cell.angle_alpha   90.00
_cell.angle_beta   90.00
_cell.angle_gamma   90.00
#
_symmetry.space_group_name_H-M   'P 1'
#
loop_
_entity.id
_entity.type
_entity.pdbx_description
1 polymer ?
#
loop_
_entity_poly.entity_id
_entity_poly.type
_entity_poly.pdbx_seq_one_letter_code
_entity_poly.pdbx_strand_id
1 'polypeptide(L)'
;MMRNKSTESTQLPNCSNSEELRIEFDSNLRRWFSRNIGVWRSRRQYFFEEEDVLNLEMFIKIEELNKNNTNGIKYQFTWWTETETDFFIKKPNYKKEGVIEASLFGHQLQKSSGYLNNSMCISNIRQVDEHELIFESSYDDWYVLEHTRLIDQDKFRSRNIYSWFKNKLKIVENQLLIWN
;
A
#
# COMPACT_ATOMS: atom_id res chain seq x y z
N MET A 1 42.74 43.28 -36.83
CA MET A 1 41.30 43.05 -36.74
C MET A 1 41.10 41.74 -35.94
N MET A 2 40.99 41.83 -34.62
CA MET A 2 40.77 40.67 -33.76
C MET A 2 39.26 40.60 -33.41
N ARG A 3 38.63 39.47 -33.72
CA ARG A 3 37.21 39.20 -33.34
C ARG A 3 37.18 38.53 -31.97
N ASN A 4 36.60 39.21 -31.00
CA ASN A 4 36.24 38.63 -29.71
C ASN A 4 35.13 37.59 -29.87
N LYS A 5 35.34 36.36 -29.41
CA LYS A 5 34.29 35.36 -29.18
C LYS A 5 33.76 35.54 -27.76
N SER A 6 32.53 35.95 -27.63
CA SER A 6 31.75 35.90 -26.36
C SER A 6 31.41 34.46 -26.05
N THR A 7 31.85 34.01 -24.89
CA THR A 7 31.44 32.74 -24.27
C THR A 7 30.08 32.93 -23.63
N GLU A 8 29.06 32.29 -24.20
CA GLU A 8 27.77 32.13 -23.53
C GLU A 8 27.92 31.10 -22.39
N SER A 9 27.67 31.55 -21.17
CA SER A 9 27.57 30.68 -20.02
C SER A 9 26.20 30.00 -20.04
N THR A 10 26.19 28.70 -20.27
CA THR A 10 25.01 27.85 -20.12
C THR A 10 24.68 27.75 -18.62
N GLN A 11 23.66 28.45 -18.18
CA GLN A 11 23.09 28.26 -16.86
C GLN A 11 22.44 26.89 -16.76
N LEU A 12 22.86 26.07 -15.80
CA LEU A 12 22.23 24.81 -15.42
C LEU A 12 20.83 25.11 -14.83
N PRO A 13 19.80 24.30 -15.12
CA PRO A 13 18.47 24.51 -14.59
C PRO A 13 18.45 24.39 -13.07
N ASN A 14 17.76 25.32 -12.44
CA ASN A 14 17.59 25.47 -10.99
C ASN A 14 17.06 24.21 -10.31
N CYS A 15 17.71 23.81 -9.22
CA CYS A 15 17.40 22.68 -8.37
C CYS A 15 16.09 22.84 -7.55
N SER A 16 15.34 23.93 -7.72
CA SER A 16 14.14 24.24 -6.95
C SER A 16 12.92 23.37 -7.27
N ASN A 17 12.80 22.90 -8.51
CA ASN A 17 11.64 22.12 -8.95
C ASN A 17 11.56 20.71 -8.31
N SER A 18 12.68 20.13 -7.89
CA SER A 18 12.68 18.78 -7.32
C SER A 18 12.21 18.74 -5.86
N GLU A 19 12.46 19.81 -5.08
CA GLU A 19 12.01 19.90 -3.69
C GLU A 19 10.51 20.22 -3.60
N GLU A 20 9.99 21.13 -4.44
CA GLU A 20 8.57 21.43 -4.52
C GLU A 20 7.73 20.19 -4.94
N LEU A 21 8.16 19.46 -5.97
CA LEU A 21 7.52 18.21 -6.39
C LEU A 21 7.54 17.14 -5.30
N ARG A 22 8.61 17.07 -4.51
CA ARG A 22 8.73 16.12 -3.40
C ARG A 22 7.78 16.46 -2.24
N ILE A 23 7.67 17.74 -1.89
CA ILE A 23 6.75 18.23 -0.84
C ILE A 23 5.29 18.01 -1.28
N GLU A 24 4.95 18.28 -2.53
CA GLU A 24 3.61 18.06 -3.06
C GLU A 24 3.24 16.58 -3.07
N PHE A 25 4.15 15.70 -3.46
CA PHE A 25 3.93 14.26 -3.43
C PHE A 25 3.71 13.75 -2.01
N ASP A 26 4.53 14.13 -1.05
CA ASP A 26 4.39 13.73 0.36
C ASP A 26 3.04 14.19 0.94
N SER A 27 2.57 15.38 0.59
CA SER A 27 1.28 15.89 1.04
C SER A 27 0.10 15.12 0.45
N ASN A 28 0.16 14.77 -0.84
CA ASN A 28 -0.85 13.98 -1.53
C ASN A 28 -0.93 12.55 -0.99
N LEU A 29 0.21 11.93 -0.72
CA LEU A 29 0.31 10.59 -0.15
C LEU A 29 -0.28 10.56 1.28
N ARG A 30 0.07 11.52 2.13
CA ARG A 30 -0.50 11.68 3.48
C ARG A 30 -2.00 11.88 3.43
N ARG A 31 -2.49 12.71 2.50
CA ARG A 31 -3.92 12.92 2.28
C ARG A 31 -4.62 11.62 1.86
N TRP A 32 -4.01 10.83 0.99
CA TRP A 32 -4.56 9.54 0.60
C TRP A 32 -4.68 8.60 1.81
N PHE A 33 -3.64 8.47 2.64
CA PHE A 33 -3.68 7.65 3.85
C PHE A 33 -4.72 8.15 4.86
N SER A 34 -4.85 9.46 5.06
CA SER A 34 -5.85 10.04 5.99
C SER A 34 -7.29 9.69 5.60
N ARG A 35 -7.59 9.59 4.31
CA ARG A 35 -8.89 9.18 3.76
C ARG A 35 -9.21 7.69 4.00
N ASN A 36 -8.23 6.91 4.41
CA ASN A 36 -8.39 5.48 4.71
C ASN A 36 -8.56 5.18 6.21
N ILE A 37 -8.41 6.17 7.08
CA ILE A 37 -8.55 6.00 8.53
C ILE A 37 -10.01 5.69 8.87
N GLY A 38 -10.25 4.62 9.62
CA GLY A 38 -11.58 4.19 10.05
C GLY A 38 -11.76 2.69 9.98
N VAL A 39 -13.02 2.26 9.99
CA VAL A 39 -13.40 0.84 9.93
C VAL A 39 -13.98 0.53 8.56
N TRP A 40 -13.53 -0.56 7.99
CA TRP A 40 -13.91 -1.04 6.67
C TRP A 40 -14.39 -2.47 6.74
N ARG A 41 -15.56 -2.76 6.16
CA ARG A 41 -15.99 -4.13 5.89
C ARG A 41 -15.41 -4.59 4.55
N SER A 42 -14.60 -5.63 4.56
CA SER A 42 -13.85 -6.14 3.42
C SER A 42 -14.43 -7.46 2.93
N ARG A 43 -14.91 -7.48 1.69
CA ARG A 43 -15.29 -8.70 0.97
C ARG A 43 -14.14 -9.08 0.06
N ARG A 44 -13.65 -10.30 0.20
CA ARG A 44 -12.43 -10.78 -0.45
C ARG A 44 -12.70 -12.04 -1.24
N GLN A 45 -12.03 -12.13 -2.40
CA GLN A 45 -11.95 -13.33 -3.21
C GLN A 45 -10.50 -13.70 -3.40
N TYR A 46 -10.16 -14.93 -3.11
CA TYR A 46 -8.82 -15.49 -3.27
C TYR A 46 -8.82 -16.52 -4.39
N PHE A 47 -7.87 -16.37 -5.29
CA PHE A 47 -7.60 -17.28 -6.41
C PHE A 47 -6.23 -17.88 -6.15
N PHE A 48 -6.18 -19.13 -5.71
CA PHE A 48 -4.97 -19.91 -5.58
C PHE A 48 -4.77 -20.77 -6.81
N GLU A 49 -3.52 -21.11 -7.12
CA GLU A 49 -3.20 -21.98 -8.24
C GLU A 49 -3.88 -23.35 -8.06
N GLU A 50 -4.63 -23.81 -9.08
CA GLU A 50 -5.29 -25.13 -9.13
C GLU A 50 -6.33 -25.38 -8.00
N GLU A 51 -6.88 -24.32 -7.41
CA GLU A 51 -7.90 -24.43 -6.37
C GLU A 51 -9.18 -23.67 -6.73
N ASP A 52 -10.29 -24.03 -6.06
CA ASP A 52 -11.53 -23.27 -6.15
C ASP A 52 -11.38 -21.88 -5.53
N VAL A 53 -12.15 -20.92 -6.03
CA VAL A 53 -12.19 -19.56 -5.49
C VAL A 53 -12.69 -19.58 -4.05
N LEU A 54 -11.91 -19.02 -3.14
CA LEU A 54 -12.28 -18.88 -1.74
C LEU A 54 -12.78 -17.45 -1.47
N ASN A 55 -13.91 -17.34 -0.80
CA ASN A 55 -14.49 -16.06 -0.37
C ASN A 55 -14.29 -15.88 1.13
N LEU A 56 -14.02 -14.64 1.54
CA LEU A 56 -13.82 -14.26 2.93
C LEU A 56 -14.39 -12.87 3.18
N GLU A 57 -15.12 -12.71 4.29
CA GLU A 57 -15.53 -11.40 4.79
C GLU A 57 -14.82 -11.10 6.09
N MET A 58 -14.24 -9.89 6.18
CA MET A 58 -13.48 -9.41 7.34
C MET A 58 -13.75 -7.94 7.58
N PHE A 59 -13.39 -7.47 8.76
CA PHE A 59 -13.28 -6.06 9.08
C PHE A 59 -11.79 -5.66 9.13
N ILE A 60 -11.52 -4.42 8.74
CA ILE A 60 -10.20 -3.78 8.88
C ILE A 60 -10.41 -2.42 9.51
N LYS A 61 -9.71 -2.15 10.61
CA LYS A 61 -9.60 -0.84 11.22
C LYS A 61 -8.23 -0.26 10.92
N ILE A 62 -8.20 0.99 10.46
CA ILE A 62 -6.97 1.75 10.20
C ILE A 62 -6.95 2.96 11.11
N GLU A 63 -5.90 3.11 11.90
CA GLU A 63 -5.70 4.21 12.85
C GLU A 63 -4.33 4.85 12.65
N GLU A 64 -4.26 6.16 12.82
CA GLU A 64 -3.00 6.89 12.91
C GLU A 64 -2.55 6.97 14.37
N LEU A 65 -1.38 6.41 14.68
CA LEU A 65 -0.89 6.30 16.06
C LEU A 65 -0.22 7.56 16.59
N ASN A 66 0.46 8.34 15.73
CA ASN A 66 1.25 9.51 16.15
C ASN A 66 1.04 10.69 15.21
N LYS A 67 0.22 11.66 15.64
CA LYS A 67 -0.03 12.91 14.90
C LYS A 67 1.12 13.93 14.95
N ASN A 68 2.11 13.75 15.86
CA ASN A 68 3.11 14.78 16.18
C ASN A 68 4.57 14.36 15.93
N ASN A 69 4.83 13.35 15.10
CA ASN A 69 6.19 12.84 14.92
C ASN A 69 6.82 13.36 13.62
N THR A 70 7.99 13.99 13.73
CA THR A 70 8.80 14.49 12.60
C THR A 70 9.44 13.36 11.77
N ASN A 71 9.48 12.13 12.30
CA ASN A 71 10.18 10.97 11.71
C ASN A 71 9.25 9.99 10.99
N GLY A 72 8.19 10.46 10.32
CA GLY A 72 7.24 9.61 9.61
C GLY A 72 5.92 9.46 10.35
N ILE A 73 4.89 9.00 9.64
CA ILE A 73 3.56 8.77 10.18
C ILE A 73 3.41 7.29 10.47
N LYS A 74 2.94 6.96 11.67
CA LYS A 74 2.68 5.58 12.06
C LYS A 74 1.20 5.27 11.97
N TYR A 75 0.90 4.14 11.37
CA TYR A 75 -0.44 3.58 11.25
C TYR A 75 -0.52 2.23 11.92
N GLN A 76 -1.72 1.90 12.43
CA GLN A 76 -2.07 0.56 12.90
C GLN A 76 -3.20 0.02 12.03
N PHE A 77 -3.02 -1.20 11.55
CA PHE A 77 -4.02 -1.96 10.81
C PHE A 77 -4.44 -3.13 11.69
N THR A 78 -5.70 -3.12 12.13
CA THR A 78 -6.29 -4.23 12.90
C THR A 78 -7.33 -4.91 12.02
N TRP A 79 -7.33 -6.23 11.97
CA TRP A 79 -8.35 -6.98 11.23
C TRP A 79 -8.96 -8.07 12.09
N TRP A 80 -10.22 -8.39 11.81
CA TRP A 80 -10.94 -9.48 12.45
C TRP A 80 -12.06 -9.99 11.53
N THR A 81 -12.59 -11.18 11.83
CA THR A 81 -13.81 -11.71 11.23
C THR A 81 -14.86 -11.99 12.32
N GLU A 82 -16.11 -11.69 12.03
CA GLU A 82 -17.25 -11.97 12.93
C GLU A 82 -17.98 -13.26 12.54
N THR A 83 -17.71 -13.77 11.32
CA THR A 83 -18.34 -14.97 10.80
C THR A 83 -17.40 -16.17 10.87
N GLU A 84 -17.97 -17.33 11.25
CA GLU A 84 -17.27 -18.58 11.07
C GLU A 84 -17.17 -18.92 9.57
N THR A 85 -15.98 -19.37 9.18
CA THR A 85 -15.68 -19.71 7.78
C THR A 85 -14.64 -20.82 7.73
N ASP A 86 -14.79 -21.74 6.77
CA ASP A 86 -13.80 -22.80 6.52
C ASP A 86 -12.51 -22.26 5.88
N PHE A 87 -12.46 -20.98 5.50
CA PHE A 87 -11.27 -20.36 4.90
C PHE A 87 -10.01 -20.63 5.71
N PHE A 88 -10.07 -20.42 7.03
CA PHE A 88 -8.89 -20.58 7.92
C PHE A 88 -8.55 -22.06 8.19
N ILE A 89 -9.51 -22.97 8.00
CA ILE A 89 -9.24 -24.41 8.00
C ILE A 89 -8.47 -24.82 6.76
N LYS A 90 -8.89 -24.32 5.58
CA LYS A 90 -8.25 -24.57 4.28
C LYS A 90 -6.91 -23.84 4.16
N LYS A 91 -6.78 -22.67 4.79
CA LYS A 91 -5.61 -21.78 4.73
C LYS A 91 -5.10 -21.42 6.13
N PRO A 92 -4.48 -22.35 6.86
CA PRO A 92 -4.09 -22.17 8.28
C PRO A 92 -3.01 -21.11 8.49
N ASN A 93 -2.28 -20.71 7.44
CA ASN A 93 -1.30 -19.62 7.51
C ASN A 93 -1.93 -18.23 7.60
N TYR A 94 -3.22 -18.09 7.25
CA TYR A 94 -3.97 -16.85 7.40
C TYR A 94 -4.57 -16.76 8.81
N LYS A 95 -4.56 -15.55 9.38
CA LYS A 95 -5.06 -15.31 10.74
C LYS A 95 -6.46 -14.70 10.70
N LYS A 96 -7.36 -15.22 11.54
CA LYS A 96 -8.72 -14.70 11.72
C LYS A 96 -8.73 -13.25 12.21
N GLU A 97 -7.74 -12.89 13.02
CA GLU A 97 -7.57 -11.55 13.59
C GLU A 97 -6.08 -11.23 13.72
N GLY A 98 -5.76 -9.97 13.80
CA GLY A 98 -4.39 -9.54 14.00
C GLY A 98 -4.22 -8.03 13.93
N VAL A 99 -2.98 -7.62 14.18
CA VAL A 99 -2.55 -6.23 14.16
C VAL A 99 -1.22 -6.14 13.42
N ILE A 100 -1.09 -5.13 12.55
CA ILE A 100 0.17 -4.76 11.91
C ILE A 100 0.37 -3.27 12.15
N GLU A 101 1.55 -2.89 12.62
CA GLU A 101 2.00 -1.50 12.60
C GLU A 101 2.75 -1.22 11.31
N ALA A 102 2.57 -0.02 10.78
CA ALA A 102 3.27 0.45 9.61
C ALA A 102 3.73 1.90 9.79
N SER A 103 4.90 2.21 9.25
CA SER A 103 5.46 3.55 9.25
C SER A 103 5.64 4.04 7.81
N LEU A 104 5.10 5.22 7.52
CA LEU A 104 5.22 5.87 6.23
C LEU A 104 6.42 6.82 6.22
N PHE A 105 7.39 6.57 5.36
CA PHE A 105 8.59 7.39 5.14
C PHE A 105 8.70 7.73 3.66
N GLY A 106 8.37 8.97 3.28
CA GLY A 106 8.36 9.35 1.87
C GLY A 106 7.52 8.38 1.04
N HIS A 107 8.14 7.70 0.08
CA HIS A 107 7.50 6.74 -0.82
C HIS A 107 7.52 5.28 -0.32
N GLN A 108 7.79 5.04 0.95
CA GLN A 108 7.91 3.70 1.50
C GLN A 108 6.98 3.50 2.70
N LEU A 109 6.31 2.36 2.73
CA LEU A 109 5.55 1.87 3.87
C LEU A 109 6.29 0.68 4.47
N GLN A 110 6.88 0.89 5.64
CA GLN A 110 7.52 -0.15 6.42
C GLN A 110 6.50 -0.80 7.34
N LYS A 111 6.23 -2.08 7.13
CA LYS A 111 5.27 -2.86 7.92
C LYS A 111 6.03 -3.75 8.92
N SER A 112 5.51 -3.91 10.12
CA SER A 112 6.09 -4.79 11.15
C SER A 112 6.07 -6.27 10.76
N SER A 113 5.17 -6.67 9.88
CA SER A 113 5.13 -8.01 9.28
C SER A 113 4.55 -7.98 7.87
N GLY A 114 4.94 -8.93 7.02
CA GLY A 114 4.34 -9.18 5.72
C GLY A 114 3.04 -9.99 5.83
N TYR A 115 2.27 -10.06 4.74
CA TYR A 115 1.04 -10.86 4.69
C TYR A 115 1.29 -12.37 4.67
N LEU A 116 2.39 -12.79 4.08
CA LEU A 116 2.71 -14.20 3.84
C LEU A 116 3.80 -14.74 4.77
N ASN A 117 4.43 -13.86 5.54
CA ASN A 117 5.41 -14.20 6.57
C ASN A 117 5.35 -13.20 7.72
N ASN A 118 6.00 -13.53 8.84
CA ASN A 118 6.07 -12.66 10.00
C ASN A 118 7.30 -11.72 9.98
N SER A 119 8.00 -11.61 8.84
CA SER A 119 9.16 -10.75 8.70
C SER A 119 8.74 -9.32 8.37
N MET A 120 9.51 -8.35 8.82
CA MET A 120 9.35 -6.95 8.44
C MET A 120 9.40 -6.81 6.91
N CYS A 121 8.48 -6.03 6.37
CA CYS A 121 8.33 -5.82 4.93
C CYS A 121 8.33 -4.33 4.60
N ILE A 122 9.05 -3.96 3.55
CA ILE A 122 9.03 -2.61 2.99
C ILE A 122 8.30 -2.65 1.66
N SER A 123 7.27 -1.81 1.52
CA SER A 123 6.54 -1.60 0.28
C SER A 123 6.94 -0.25 -0.31
N ASN A 124 7.42 -0.23 -1.54
CA ASN A 124 7.57 0.99 -2.30
C ASN A 124 6.20 1.44 -2.81
N ILE A 125 5.93 2.74 -2.73
CA ILE A 125 4.64 3.31 -3.10
C ILE A 125 4.80 4.13 -4.37
N ARG A 126 3.93 3.88 -5.35
CA ARG A 126 3.77 4.70 -6.54
C ARG A 126 2.35 5.25 -6.57
N GLN A 127 2.22 6.55 -6.63
CA GLN A 127 0.93 7.21 -6.81
C GLN A 127 0.58 7.25 -8.30
N VAL A 128 -0.61 6.75 -8.65
CA VAL A 128 -1.15 6.80 -10.02
C VAL A 128 -1.93 8.09 -10.20
N ASP A 129 -2.83 8.38 -9.27
CA ASP A 129 -3.61 9.60 -9.19
C ASP A 129 -3.98 9.91 -7.71
N GLU A 130 -4.85 10.88 -7.46
CA GLU A 130 -5.29 11.24 -6.10
C GLU A 130 -6.13 10.16 -5.39
N HIS A 131 -6.57 9.14 -6.13
CA HIS A 131 -7.40 8.05 -5.60
C HIS A 131 -6.66 6.70 -5.56
N GLU A 132 -5.61 6.50 -6.38
CA GLU A 132 -4.99 5.20 -6.55
C GLU A 132 -3.51 5.19 -6.18
N LEU A 133 -3.16 4.23 -5.34
CA LEU A 133 -1.78 3.86 -5.02
C LEU A 133 -1.47 2.44 -5.46
N ILE A 134 -0.22 2.25 -5.86
CA ILE A 134 0.38 0.94 -6.11
C ILE A 134 1.47 0.72 -5.08
N PHE A 135 1.44 -0.44 -4.41
CA PHE A 135 2.46 -0.89 -3.48
C PHE A 135 3.22 -2.07 -4.07
N GLU A 136 4.52 -1.99 -4.06
CA GLU A 136 5.43 -3.04 -4.52
C GLU A 136 6.29 -3.52 -3.37
N SER A 137 6.21 -4.80 -3.04
CA SER A 137 6.92 -5.41 -1.92
C SER A 137 7.71 -6.63 -2.40
N SER A 138 8.93 -6.78 -1.91
CA SER A 138 9.73 -7.98 -2.12
C SER A 138 10.26 -8.46 -0.78
N TYR A 139 10.05 -9.73 -0.46
CA TYR A 139 10.56 -10.37 0.76
C TYR A 139 10.74 -11.87 0.54
N ASP A 140 11.90 -12.38 0.89
CA ASP A 140 12.33 -13.74 0.57
C ASP A 140 12.22 -13.99 -0.95
N ASP A 141 11.56 -15.08 -1.35
CA ASP A 141 11.28 -15.42 -2.74
C ASP A 141 9.94 -14.86 -3.27
N TRP A 142 9.26 -14.02 -2.48
CA TRP A 142 7.98 -13.41 -2.85
C TRP A 142 8.14 -12.01 -3.44
N TYR A 143 7.37 -11.75 -4.50
CA TYR A 143 7.09 -10.42 -5.01
C TYR A 143 5.59 -10.17 -4.94
N VAL A 144 5.18 -9.04 -4.37
CA VAL A 144 3.76 -8.67 -4.20
C VAL A 144 3.51 -7.30 -4.81
N LEU A 145 2.54 -7.26 -5.70
CA LEU A 145 2.03 -6.04 -6.32
C LEU A 145 0.59 -5.81 -5.84
N GLU A 146 0.32 -4.66 -5.27
CA GLU A 146 -0.98 -4.30 -4.76
C GLU A 146 -1.45 -2.99 -5.40
N HIS A 147 -2.63 -3.00 -6.01
CA HIS A 147 -3.34 -1.82 -6.49
C HIS A 147 -4.48 -1.50 -5.54
N THR A 148 -4.51 -0.29 -5.01
CA THR A 148 -5.56 0.16 -4.10
C THR A 148 -6.15 1.48 -4.57
N ARG A 149 -7.47 1.51 -4.80
CA ARG A 149 -8.19 2.67 -5.30
C ARG A 149 -9.39 3.03 -4.41
N LEU A 150 -9.50 4.30 -4.05
CA LEU A 150 -10.68 4.89 -3.40
C LEU A 150 -11.73 5.25 -4.45
N ILE A 151 -13.00 4.95 -4.17
CA ILE A 151 -14.12 5.05 -5.12
C ILE A 151 -15.30 5.73 -4.41
N ASP A 152 -16.09 6.49 -5.18
CA ASP A 152 -17.34 7.14 -4.74
C ASP A 152 -17.17 7.94 -3.45
N GLN A 153 -16.38 9.01 -3.52
CA GLN A 153 -16.10 9.90 -2.38
C GLN A 153 -15.62 9.13 -1.13
N ASP A 154 -14.75 8.14 -1.37
CA ASP A 154 -14.13 7.29 -0.34
C ASP A 154 -15.06 6.34 0.41
N LYS A 155 -16.28 6.13 -0.06
CA LYS A 155 -17.21 5.15 0.53
C LYS A 155 -16.79 3.72 0.24
N PHE A 156 -16.06 3.52 -0.86
CA PHE A 156 -15.56 2.21 -1.26
C PHE A 156 -14.06 2.27 -1.51
N ARG A 157 -13.41 1.13 -1.30
CA ARG A 157 -12.02 0.92 -1.67
C ARG A 157 -11.87 -0.42 -2.37
N SER A 158 -11.43 -0.40 -3.61
CA SER A 158 -11.03 -1.59 -4.35
C SER A 158 -9.55 -1.87 -4.06
N ARG A 159 -9.22 -3.13 -3.88
CA ARG A 159 -7.84 -3.58 -3.66
C ARG A 159 -7.59 -4.89 -4.39
N ASN A 160 -6.61 -4.90 -5.28
CA ASN A 160 -6.21 -6.07 -6.04
C ASN A 160 -4.75 -6.40 -5.73
N ILE A 161 -4.49 -7.62 -5.31
CA ILE A 161 -3.17 -8.08 -4.88
C ILE A 161 -2.76 -9.26 -5.74
N TYR A 162 -1.56 -9.18 -6.26
CA TYR A 162 -0.92 -10.23 -7.05
C TYR A 162 0.35 -10.67 -6.33
N SER A 163 0.50 -11.96 -6.06
CA SER A 163 1.64 -12.50 -5.33
C SER A 163 2.34 -13.58 -6.14
N TRP A 164 3.61 -13.33 -6.45
CA TRP A 164 4.48 -14.27 -7.15
C TRP A 164 5.45 -14.90 -6.16
N PHE A 165 5.65 -16.19 -6.28
CA PHE A 165 6.70 -16.94 -5.61
C PHE A 165 7.67 -17.48 -6.66
N LYS A 166 8.96 -17.14 -6.57
CA LYS A 166 9.98 -17.51 -7.56
C LYS A 166 9.54 -17.22 -8.99
N ASN A 167 9.06 -16.00 -9.23
CA ASN A 167 8.55 -15.50 -10.53
C ASN A 167 7.29 -16.24 -11.08
N LYS A 168 6.64 -17.10 -10.29
CA LYS A 168 5.39 -17.74 -10.67
C LYS A 168 4.24 -17.13 -9.89
N LEU A 169 3.19 -16.66 -10.59
CA LEU A 169 1.97 -16.14 -9.95
C LEU A 169 1.29 -17.27 -9.15
N LYS A 170 1.11 -17.06 -7.86
CA LYS A 170 0.57 -18.06 -6.93
C LYS A 170 -0.77 -17.67 -6.33
N ILE A 171 -0.96 -16.37 -6.08
CA ILE A 171 -2.16 -15.89 -5.41
C ILE A 171 -2.61 -14.61 -6.11
N VAL A 172 -3.90 -14.53 -6.43
CA VAL A 172 -4.58 -13.29 -6.77
C VAL A 172 -5.66 -13.07 -5.71
N GLU A 173 -5.71 -11.86 -5.16
CA GLU A 173 -6.71 -11.49 -4.17
C GLU A 173 -7.42 -10.22 -4.63
N ASN A 174 -8.75 -10.27 -4.72
CA ASN A 174 -9.60 -9.13 -5.00
C ASN A 174 -10.38 -8.77 -3.75
N GLN A 175 -10.35 -7.51 -3.37
CA GLN A 175 -11.08 -6.99 -2.21
C GLN A 175 -11.95 -5.81 -2.60
N LEU A 176 -13.19 -5.80 -2.12
CA LEU A 176 -14.03 -4.61 -2.06
C LEU A 176 -14.24 -4.27 -0.60
N LEU A 177 -13.78 -3.10 -0.20
CA LEU A 177 -13.94 -2.57 1.13
C LEU A 177 -15.04 -1.50 1.10
N ILE A 178 -15.93 -1.55 2.07
CA ILE A 178 -17.06 -0.65 2.23
C ILE A 178 -16.86 0.07 3.57
N TRP A 179 -16.95 1.39 3.56
CA TRP A 179 -16.88 2.19 4.78
C TRP A 179 -18.02 1.78 5.72
N ASN A 180 -17.69 1.52 6.98
CA ASN A 180 -18.63 1.05 7.98
C ASN A 180 -19.00 2.17 8.97
#